data_86f46b9343d12d63372ea52d11aeb620
#
_entry.id   86f46b9343d12d63372ea52d11aeb620
#
_cell.length_a   1.000
_cell.length_b   1.000
_cell.length_c   1.000
_cell.angle_alpha   90.00
_cell.angle_beta   90.00
_cell.angle_gamma   90.00
#
_symmetry.space_group_name_H-M   'P 1'
#
loop_
_entity.id
_entity.type
_entity.pdbx_description
1 polymer ?
#
loop_
_entity_poly.entity_id
_entity_poly.type
_entity_poly.pdbx_seq_one_letter_code
_entity_poly.pdbx_strand_id
1 'polypeptide(L)'
;MLGRIDRKRPGDAPGLSLAARGESKHWVTMDGPEKLGGSDAAVRPKELLLMSLAGCTGSDVVSILQKKRVNLTDFEINITAQQTEEHPKVFTEIDLEYVFYGKDIKEKDVERAIELSTETYCGVSAMLKKAINIKHSYRIVESEEKPEPSF
;
A
#
# COMPACT_ATOMS: atom_id res chain seq x y z
N MET A 1 14.14 0.40 15.37
CA MET A 1 13.21 1.38 14.73
C MET A 1 12.49 2.13 15.83
N LEU A 2 12.70 3.45 15.92
CA LEU A 2 12.01 4.31 16.91
C LEU A 2 10.94 5.10 16.15
N GLY A 3 9.69 4.77 16.36
CA GLY A 3 8.57 5.60 15.93
C GLY A 3 8.20 6.58 17.04
N ARG A 4 8.00 7.85 16.71
CA ARG A 4 7.45 8.85 17.62
C ARG A 4 6.03 9.17 17.18
N ILE A 5 5.09 9.12 18.11
CA ILE A 5 3.71 9.57 17.91
C ILE A 5 3.57 10.85 18.72
N ASP A 6 3.36 11.97 18.03
CA ASP A 6 3.07 13.27 18.66
C ASP A 6 1.57 13.56 18.56
N ARG A 7 0.97 13.83 19.71
CA ARG A 7 -0.42 14.28 19.83
C ARG A 7 -0.45 15.82 19.76
N LYS A 8 -1.46 16.40 19.13
CA LYS A 8 -1.67 17.85 19.15
C LYS A 8 -1.70 18.41 20.58
N ARG A 9 -1.29 19.67 20.74
CA ARG A 9 -1.03 20.35 22.01
C ARG A 9 -2.23 20.34 22.96
N PRO A 10 -1.98 20.35 24.29
CA PRO A 10 -3.04 20.57 25.29
C PRO A 10 -3.73 21.91 25.09
N GLY A 11 -5.07 21.89 24.98
CA GLY A 11 -5.90 23.09 24.81
C GLY A 11 -6.87 23.03 23.65
N ASP A 12 -6.55 22.30 22.60
CA ASP A 12 -7.53 21.98 21.55
C ASP A 12 -8.36 20.74 21.99
N ALA A 13 -9.62 20.68 21.58
CA ALA A 13 -10.47 19.50 21.83
C ALA A 13 -9.68 18.22 21.49
N PRO A 14 -9.84 17.13 22.28
CA PRO A 14 -9.09 15.91 22.10
C PRO A 14 -9.43 15.25 20.78
N GLY A 15 -8.72 15.68 19.73
CA GLY A 15 -8.81 15.10 18.39
C GLY A 15 -8.03 13.78 18.30
N LEU A 16 -8.35 12.99 17.29
CA LEU A 16 -7.65 11.74 16.96
C LEU A 16 -6.47 11.95 15.99
N SER A 17 -6.14 13.21 15.70
CA SER A 17 -5.02 13.54 14.79
C SER A 17 -3.69 13.18 15.43
N LEU A 18 -2.91 12.36 14.75
CA LEU A 18 -1.61 11.86 15.18
C LEU A 18 -0.58 12.14 14.09
N ALA A 19 0.67 12.33 14.49
CA ALA A 19 1.79 12.35 13.57
C ALA A 19 2.84 11.33 14.03
N ALA A 20 3.31 10.51 13.10
CA ALA A 20 4.34 9.51 13.35
C ALA A 20 5.55 9.75 12.45
N ARG A 21 6.75 9.43 12.95
CA ARG A 21 7.99 9.53 12.21
C ARG A 21 8.87 8.33 12.51
N GLY A 22 9.34 7.66 11.46
CA GLY A 22 10.31 6.57 11.57
C GLY A 22 11.76 7.03 11.37
N GLU A 23 12.65 6.09 11.14
CA GLU A 23 14.10 6.34 10.89
C GLU A 23 14.35 7.15 9.61
N SER A 24 13.48 7.04 8.61
CA SER A 24 13.53 7.86 7.39
C SER A 24 13.39 9.36 7.64
N LYS A 25 12.99 9.75 8.86
CA LYS A 25 12.74 11.13 9.31
C LYS A 25 11.56 11.84 8.60
N HIS A 26 10.79 11.14 7.77
CA HIS A 26 9.58 11.68 7.17
C HIS A 26 8.38 11.51 8.10
N TRP A 27 7.55 12.52 8.18
CA TRP A 27 6.34 12.52 8.97
C TRP A 27 5.18 11.95 8.17
N VAL A 28 4.38 11.11 8.83
CA VAL A 28 3.09 10.64 8.33
C VAL A 28 2.02 11.08 9.31
N THR A 29 1.00 11.75 8.82
CA THR A 29 -0.16 12.17 9.61
C THR A 29 -1.28 11.16 9.49
N MET A 30 -1.98 10.94 10.60
CA MET A 30 -3.11 10.01 10.70
C MET A 30 -4.26 10.68 11.44
N ASP A 31 -5.50 10.34 11.07
CA ASP A 31 -6.68 10.81 11.79
C ASP A 31 -7.79 9.77 11.76
N GLY A 32 -8.80 9.97 12.59
CA GLY A 32 -10.02 9.19 12.62
C GLY A 32 -11.17 9.87 11.87
N PRO A 33 -12.26 9.13 11.60
CA PRO A 33 -13.46 9.73 11.04
C PRO A 33 -14.18 10.61 12.09
N GLU A 34 -14.91 11.61 11.63
CA GLU A 34 -15.66 12.54 12.50
C GLU A 34 -16.59 11.82 13.49
N LYS A 35 -17.28 10.77 13.05
CA LYS A 35 -18.17 9.94 13.88
C LYS A 35 -17.48 9.28 15.09
N LEU A 36 -16.15 9.21 15.11
CA LEU A 36 -15.35 8.70 16.22
C LEU A 36 -14.57 9.82 16.95
N GLY A 37 -14.86 11.09 16.64
CA GLY A 37 -14.19 12.23 17.25
C GLY A 37 -12.89 12.65 16.54
N GLY A 38 -12.66 12.18 15.33
CA GLY A 38 -11.61 12.69 14.43
C GLY A 38 -12.06 13.92 13.67
N SER A 39 -11.19 14.43 12.80
CA SER A 39 -11.45 15.55 11.90
C SER A 39 -11.45 15.16 10.43
N ASP A 40 -11.28 13.88 10.12
CA ASP A 40 -11.12 13.34 8.77
C ASP A 40 -10.05 14.06 7.93
N ALA A 41 -9.01 14.56 8.62
CA ALA A 41 -8.00 15.44 8.05
C ALA A 41 -6.73 14.71 7.56
N ALA A 42 -6.67 13.39 7.75
CA ALA A 42 -5.52 12.59 7.34
C ALA A 42 -5.88 11.12 7.15
N VAL A 43 -4.93 10.35 6.62
CA VAL A 43 -5.09 8.92 6.38
C VAL A 43 -5.38 8.14 7.68
N ARG A 44 -6.18 7.10 7.60
CA ARG A 44 -6.48 6.27 8.76
C ARG A 44 -5.34 5.28 9.05
N PRO A 45 -5.08 4.96 10.34
CA PRO A 45 -4.01 4.02 10.71
C PRO A 45 -4.10 2.66 9.99
N LYS A 46 -5.32 2.12 9.81
CA LYS A 46 -5.51 0.85 9.09
C LYS A 46 -5.27 0.96 7.58
N GLU A 47 -5.54 2.12 6.99
CA GLU A 47 -5.23 2.38 5.57
C GLU A 47 -3.72 2.39 5.34
N LEU A 48 -2.93 2.92 6.28
CA LEU A 48 -1.47 2.88 6.21
C LEU A 48 -0.92 1.45 6.17
N LEU A 49 -1.59 0.48 6.79
CA LEU A 49 -1.20 -0.92 6.69
C LEU A 49 -1.33 -1.43 5.25
N LEU A 50 -2.45 -1.09 4.59
CA LEU A 50 -2.68 -1.43 3.18
C LEU A 50 -1.68 -0.71 2.28
N MET A 51 -1.48 0.60 2.49
CA MET A 51 -0.50 1.39 1.75
C MET A 51 0.93 0.84 1.93
N SER A 52 1.28 0.39 3.13
CA SER A 52 2.58 -0.25 3.40
C SER A 52 2.74 -1.55 2.62
N LEU A 53 1.71 -2.38 2.54
CA LEU A 53 1.71 -3.60 1.74
C LEU A 53 1.89 -3.28 0.25
N ALA A 54 1.07 -2.36 -0.29
CA ALA A 54 1.16 -1.95 -1.69
C ALA A 54 2.53 -1.34 -2.03
N GLY A 55 3.04 -0.45 -1.19
CA GLY A 55 4.34 0.19 -1.39
C GLY A 55 5.51 -0.79 -1.32
N CYS A 56 5.48 -1.74 -0.37
CA CYS A 56 6.53 -2.75 -0.25
C CYS A 56 6.55 -3.69 -1.46
N THR A 57 5.41 -4.30 -1.80
CA THR A 57 5.32 -5.19 -2.97
C THR A 57 5.59 -4.45 -4.28
N GLY A 58 5.04 -3.25 -4.44
CA GLY A 58 5.22 -2.44 -5.65
C GLY A 58 6.68 -2.06 -5.90
N SER A 59 7.39 -1.65 -4.87
CA SER A 59 8.82 -1.31 -4.97
C SER A 59 9.66 -2.50 -5.46
N ASP A 60 9.38 -3.70 -4.93
CA ASP A 60 10.05 -4.93 -5.37
C ASP A 60 9.74 -5.24 -6.83
N VAL A 61 8.45 -5.25 -7.19
CA VAL A 61 7.99 -5.57 -8.54
C VAL A 61 8.62 -4.64 -9.58
N VAL A 62 8.55 -3.32 -9.35
CA VAL A 62 9.14 -2.32 -10.26
C VAL A 62 10.65 -2.52 -10.36
N SER A 63 11.35 -2.74 -9.24
CA SER A 63 12.80 -2.98 -9.24
C SER A 63 13.19 -4.22 -10.04
N ILE A 64 12.42 -5.30 -9.94
CA ILE A 64 12.65 -6.55 -10.69
C ILE A 64 12.43 -6.32 -12.19
N LEU A 65 11.33 -5.63 -12.57
CA LEU A 65 11.03 -5.35 -13.97
C LEU A 65 12.07 -4.42 -14.61
N GLN A 66 12.57 -3.42 -13.87
CA GLN A 66 13.66 -2.56 -14.31
C GLN A 66 14.96 -3.35 -14.57
N LYS A 67 15.33 -4.29 -13.67
CA LYS A 67 16.49 -5.17 -13.87
C LYS A 67 16.32 -6.07 -15.09
N LYS A 68 15.10 -6.47 -15.39
CA LYS A 68 14.75 -7.22 -16.61
C LYS A 68 14.67 -6.34 -17.86
N ARG A 69 14.82 -5.02 -17.73
CA ARG A 69 14.74 -4.02 -18.82
C ARG A 69 13.37 -4.05 -19.52
N VAL A 70 12.31 -4.30 -18.76
CA VAL A 70 10.94 -4.21 -19.26
C VAL A 70 10.61 -2.74 -19.54
N ASN A 71 9.99 -2.47 -20.69
CA ASN A 71 9.61 -1.12 -21.09
C ASN A 71 8.33 -0.68 -20.37
N LEU A 72 8.47 -0.33 -19.10
CA LEU A 72 7.40 0.13 -18.24
C LEU A 72 7.33 1.65 -18.28
N THR A 73 6.18 2.22 -18.67
CA THR A 73 5.95 3.68 -18.70
C THR A 73 5.32 4.18 -17.42
N ASP A 74 4.42 3.40 -16.80
CA ASP A 74 3.85 3.69 -15.49
C ASP A 74 3.39 2.41 -14.78
N PHE A 75 3.06 2.53 -13.49
CA PHE A 75 2.67 1.42 -12.65
C PHE A 75 1.74 1.88 -11.53
N GLU A 76 0.64 1.17 -11.34
CA GLU A 76 -0.31 1.41 -10.27
C GLU A 76 -0.60 0.14 -9.49
N ILE A 77 -1.01 0.29 -8.24
CA ILE A 77 -1.58 -0.79 -7.43
C ILE A 77 -2.91 -0.34 -6.87
N ASN A 78 -3.96 -1.05 -7.23
CA ASN A 78 -5.25 -0.94 -6.59
C ASN A 78 -5.31 -1.94 -5.44
N ILE A 79 -5.65 -1.47 -4.24
CA ILE A 79 -5.76 -2.32 -3.07
C ILE A 79 -7.13 -2.18 -2.44
N THR A 80 -7.79 -3.31 -2.22
CA THR A 80 -9.05 -3.39 -1.50
C THR A 80 -8.95 -4.41 -0.38
N ALA A 81 -9.76 -4.25 0.67
CA ALA A 81 -9.75 -5.16 1.79
C ALA A 81 -11.13 -5.37 2.39
N GLN A 82 -11.40 -6.60 2.79
CA GLN A 82 -12.57 -6.96 3.60
C GLN A 82 -12.15 -7.02 5.07
N GLN A 83 -13.09 -6.73 5.97
CA GLN A 83 -12.86 -6.81 7.41
C GLN A 83 -14.06 -7.44 8.13
N THR A 84 -13.82 -7.95 9.33
CA THR A 84 -14.90 -8.43 10.21
C THR A 84 -15.86 -7.30 10.60
N GLU A 85 -17.14 -7.62 10.76
CA GLU A 85 -18.15 -6.67 11.22
C GLU A 85 -18.00 -6.33 12.71
N GLU A 86 -17.64 -7.33 13.52
CA GLU A 86 -17.48 -7.22 14.95
C GLU A 86 -16.04 -6.84 15.36
N HIS A 87 -15.89 -6.26 16.53
CA HIS A 87 -14.58 -5.96 17.13
C HIS A 87 -13.86 -7.23 17.64
N PRO A 88 -12.52 -7.26 17.46
CA PRO A 88 -11.67 -6.30 16.75
C PRO A 88 -11.89 -6.40 15.23
N LYS A 89 -12.12 -5.26 14.57
CA LYS A 89 -12.35 -5.20 13.11
C LYS A 89 -11.05 -5.46 12.37
N VAL A 90 -10.68 -6.72 12.22
CA VAL A 90 -9.47 -7.15 11.51
C VAL A 90 -9.73 -7.33 10.01
N PHE A 91 -8.71 -7.12 9.18
CA PHE A 91 -8.79 -7.50 7.78
C PHE A 91 -8.78 -9.03 7.66
N THR A 92 -9.70 -9.55 6.85
CA THR A 92 -9.83 -10.99 6.57
C THR A 92 -9.31 -11.35 5.19
N GLU A 93 -9.45 -10.43 4.24
CA GLU A 93 -9.00 -10.59 2.88
C GLU A 93 -8.46 -9.26 2.35
N ILE A 94 -7.39 -9.31 1.57
CA ILE A 94 -6.82 -8.16 0.86
C ILE A 94 -6.61 -8.60 -0.59
N ASP A 95 -7.10 -7.78 -1.53
CA ASP A 95 -6.88 -7.95 -2.96
C ASP A 95 -5.96 -6.85 -3.48
N LEU A 96 -4.85 -7.24 -4.12
CA LEU A 96 -3.96 -6.34 -4.85
C LEU A 96 -4.09 -6.58 -6.34
N GLU A 97 -4.50 -5.55 -7.08
CA GLU A 97 -4.44 -5.52 -8.53
C GLU A 97 -3.27 -4.66 -8.98
N TYR A 98 -2.32 -5.25 -9.67
CA TYR A 98 -1.18 -4.55 -10.26
C TYR A 98 -1.52 -4.12 -11.68
N VAL A 99 -1.34 -2.85 -12.00
CA VAL A 99 -1.58 -2.33 -13.34
C VAL A 99 -0.26 -1.87 -13.94
N PHE A 100 0.12 -2.51 -15.03
CA PHE A 100 1.38 -2.23 -15.73
C PHE A 100 1.07 -1.50 -17.05
N TYR A 101 1.62 -0.31 -17.21
CA TYR A 101 1.52 0.46 -18.44
C TYR A 101 2.86 0.39 -19.17
N GLY A 102 2.85 0.09 -20.47
CA GLY A 102 4.08 0.04 -21.26
C GLY A 102 3.90 -0.70 -22.57
N LYS A 103 5.00 -0.92 -23.27
CA LYS A 103 5.00 -1.56 -24.58
C LYS A 103 5.72 -2.90 -24.54
N ASP A 104 5.14 -3.90 -25.20
CA ASP A 104 5.70 -5.25 -25.31
C ASP A 104 6.00 -5.92 -23.96
N ILE A 105 5.22 -5.61 -22.92
CA ILE A 105 5.36 -6.22 -21.59
C ILE A 105 4.93 -7.68 -21.67
N LYS A 106 5.80 -8.59 -21.27
CA LYS A 106 5.53 -10.02 -21.30
C LYS A 106 4.92 -10.47 -19.96
N GLU A 107 3.79 -11.15 -20.02
CA GLU A 107 3.10 -11.71 -18.83
C GLU A 107 4.04 -12.48 -17.91
N LYS A 108 4.88 -13.36 -18.45
CA LYS A 108 5.87 -14.15 -17.69
C LYS A 108 6.83 -13.29 -16.85
N ASP A 109 7.16 -12.07 -17.30
CA ASP A 109 8.05 -11.18 -16.56
C ASP A 109 7.31 -10.52 -15.40
N VAL A 110 6.05 -10.16 -15.62
CA VAL A 110 5.14 -9.61 -14.60
C VAL A 110 4.85 -10.68 -13.53
N GLU A 111 4.41 -11.86 -13.92
CA GLU A 111 4.13 -12.98 -13.01
C GLU A 111 5.35 -13.30 -12.15
N ARG A 112 6.51 -13.40 -12.77
CA ARG A 112 7.76 -13.68 -12.03
C ARG A 112 8.13 -12.56 -11.07
N ALA A 113 7.88 -11.31 -11.43
CA ALA A 113 8.16 -10.16 -10.55
C ALA A 113 7.25 -10.17 -9.33
N ILE A 114 5.95 -10.43 -9.53
CA ILE A 114 4.97 -10.54 -8.43
C ILE A 114 5.33 -11.73 -7.52
N GLU A 115 5.59 -12.89 -8.08
CA GLU A 115 5.98 -14.09 -7.33
C GLU A 115 7.23 -13.84 -6.46
N LEU A 116 8.28 -13.26 -7.04
CA LEU A 116 9.50 -12.96 -6.30
C LEU A 116 9.27 -11.95 -5.16
N SER A 117 8.45 -10.92 -5.39
CA SER A 117 8.10 -9.99 -4.32
C SER A 117 7.37 -10.72 -3.20
N THR A 118 6.31 -11.45 -3.50
CA THR A 118 5.40 -12.03 -2.50
C THR A 118 6.02 -13.20 -1.74
N GLU A 119 6.88 -14.00 -2.38
CA GLU A 119 7.46 -15.19 -1.76
C GLU A 119 8.87 -14.98 -1.19
N THR A 120 9.58 -13.95 -1.65
CA THR A 120 11.01 -13.81 -1.29
C THR A 120 11.36 -12.48 -0.65
N TYR A 121 10.85 -11.36 -1.18
CA TYR A 121 11.40 -10.05 -0.81
C TYR A 121 10.51 -9.22 0.10
N CYS A 122 9.20 -9.19 -0.12
CA CYS A 122 8.30 -8.31 0.63
C CYS A 122 8.09 -8.80 2.07
N GLY A 123 8.78 -8.17 3.03
CA GLY A 123 8.61 -8.47 4.44
C GLY A 123 7.20 -8.16 4.98
N VAL A 124 6.52 -7.15 4.43
CA VAL A 124 5.14 -6.81 4.83
C VAL A 124 4.19 -7.93 4.40
N SER A 125 4.30 -8.41 3.13
CA SER A 125 3.52 -9.54 2.66
C SER A 125 3.79 -10.80 3.51
N ALA A 126 5.06 -11.11 3.80
CA ALA A 126 5.45 -12.26 4.60
C ALA A 126 4.88 -12.23 6.04
N MET A 127 4.72 -11.04 6.62
CA MET A 127 4.08 -10.88 7.93
C MET A 127 2.56 -11.03 7.85
N LEU A 128 1.92 -10.34 6.90
CA LEU A 128 0.46 -10.26 6.83
C LEU A 128 -0.18 -11.56 6.34
N LYS A 129 0.42 -12.29 5.42
CA LYS A 129 -0.10 -13.57 4.90
C LYS A 129 -0.26 -14.67 5.96
N LYS A 130 0.32 -14.48 7.15
CA LYS A 130 0.13 -15.40 8.28
C LYS A 130 -1.25 -15.26 8.94
N ALA A 131 -1.91 -14.14 8.77
CA ALA A 131 -3.18 -13.83 9.41
C ALA A 131 -4.29 -13.41 8.44
N ILE A 132 -3.94 -13.03 7.22
CA ILE A 132 -4.84 -12.43 6.24
C ILE A 132 -4.66 -13.17 4.92
N ASN A 133 -5.78 -13.50 4.25
CA ASN A 133 -5.75 -14.01 2.89
C ASN A 133 -5.42 -12.86 1.93
N ILE A 134 -4.27 -12.94 1.23
CA ILE A 134 -3.84 -11.91 0.28
C ILE A 134 -3.91 -12.49 -1.13
N LYS A 135 -4.71 -11.86 -1.97
CA LYS A 135 -4.86 -12.21 -3.38
C LYS A 135 -4.12 -11.23 -4.26
N HIS A 136 -3.56 -11.73 -5.34
CA HIS A 136 -2.82 -10.95 -6.31
C HIS A 136 -3.41 -11.16 -7.70
N SER A 137 -3.69 -10.08 -8.39
CA SER A 137 -4.09 -10.07 -9.78
C SER A 137 -3.32 -8.98 -10.53
N TYR A 138 -3.28 -9.07 -11.86
CA TYR A 138 -2.63 -8.04 -12.65
C TYR A 138 -3.35 -7.83 -13.98
N ARG A 139 -3.12 -6.67 -14.56
CA ARG A 139 -3.44 -6.36 -15.94
C ARG A 139 -2.32 -5.54 -16.60
N ILE A 140 -2.12 -5.78 -17.88
CA ILE A 140 -1.15 -5.05 -18.71
C ILE A 140 -1.95 -4.15 -19.66
N VAL A 141 -1.59 -2.89 -19.68
CA VAL A 141 -2.18 -1.87 -20.55
C VAL A 141 -1.13 -1.41 -21.53
N GLU A 142 -1.34 -1.68 -22.82
CA GLU A 142 -0.44 -1.20 -23.84
C GLU A 142 -0.54 0.32 -23.95
N SER A 143 0.53 1.02 -23.62
CA SER A 143 0.58 2.48 -23.62
C SER A 143 1.99 2.97 -23.91
N GLU A 144 2.12 3.95 -24.79
CA GLU A 144 3.37 4.66 -25.01
C GLU A 144 3.51 5.89 -24.12
N GLU A 145 2.39 6.37 -23.56
CA GLU A 145 2.34 7.55 -22.71
C GLU A 145 1.92 7.18 -21.28
N LYS A 146 2.38 7.98 -20.34
CA LYS A 146 1.94 7.87 -18.95
C LYS A 146 0.45 8.22 -18.86
N PRO A 147 -0.39 7.36 -18.27
CA PRO A 147 -1.80 7.69 -18.06
C PRO A 147 -1.94 8.91 -17.14
N GLU A 148 -3.00 9.69 -17.34
CA GLU A 148 -3.37 10.72 -16.38
C GLU A 148 -3.70 10.08 -15.03
N PRO A 149 -3.25 10.64 -13.91
CA PRO A 149 -3.55 10.09 -12.60
C PRO A 149 -5.06 10.07 -12.34
N SER A 150 -5.57 8.89 -12.00
CA SER A 150 -6.99 8.66 -11.68
C SER A 150 -7.27 8.97 -10.20
N PHE A 151 -7.20 10.25 -9.80
CA PHE A 151 -7.58 10.70 -8.45
C PHE A 151 -8.92 11.43 -8.45
#